data_892ec50bf1c8440d58e8415c985502f6
#
_entry.id   892ec50bf1c8440d58e8415c985502f6
#
_cell.length_a   1.000
_cell.length_b   1.000
_cell.length_c   1.000
_cell.angle_alpha   90.00
_cell.angle_beta   90.00
_cell.angle_gamma   90.00
#
_symmetry.space_group_name_H-M   'P 1'
#
loop_
_entity.id
_entity.type
_entity.pdbx_description
1 polymer ?
#
loop_
_entity_poly.entity_id
_entity_poly.type
_entity_poly.pdbx_seq_one_letter_code
_entity_poly.pdbx_strand_id
1 'polypeptide(L)'
;MLRVSSLFVSLFSLVFSGIVSVNGSHAADAPAAARASNSGVSGRWIINADFYGTAIFYQMYLKEESGKLTGDFAGDKLEGTVTGDTIHFVAKDEQGGTEECTGTVKDGTMSGTFVFTDADDPAHPSTHAFTATIAPQRRAGVPQRHEFTPTTFYRQFSSANKPVLTVSPGDTVHTTTVDAGGTDEKGVTRVLGGNPETGPFFVETAMPGDTLVVRLTRVRLNRDWAISDDGIVPRGLNTSLSLKMKDREKSVRWHLDAARGVATLEKPSEHLAHYSVPLRPMLGCVATAPPPAAAATPGAGDSGSFGGNMDFNEVIEGATIYLPVRTPGALLYLGDGHAAQGDGELNGNALETSMDVEFTVDVIPGKRVPGPIVESATHIMAVGLDGSIDDAFREATANMADWLEAKYALTPSEVAEVLGTSAEYKVSEVADRNAGVVLRINKERLQVLPTAAAK
;
A
#
# COMPACT_ATOMS: atom_id res chain seq x y z
N MET A 1 -21.02 -48.53 -9.52
CA MET A 1 -20.45 -49.76 -8.95
C MET A 1 -18.97 -49.76 -9.22
N LEU A 2 -18.20 -49.49 -8.20
CA LEU A 2 -16.97 -50.15 -7.76
C LEU A 2 -16.39 -49.38 -6.59
N ARG A 3 -16.38 -50.01 -5.44
CA ARG A 3 -15.66 -49.61 -4.24
C ARG A 3 -14.23 -50.06 -4.34
N VAL A 4 -13.26 -49.23 -3.87
CA VAL A 4 -11.94 -49.72 -3.43
C VAL A 4 -11.55 -48.97 -2.17
N SER A 5 -11.41 -49.61 -1.24
CA SER A 5 -10.89 -49.89 0.11
C SER A 5 -9.72 -49.03 0.56
N SER A 6 -9.86 -48.69 1.81
CA SER A 6 -8.89 -48.15 2.78
C SER A 6 -7.63 -49.03 2.89
N LEU A 7 -6.47 -48.41 3.09
CA LEU A 7 -5.33 -49.06 3.73
C LEU A 7 -4.81 -48.17 4.86
N PHE A 8 -5.03 -48.63 6.08
CA PHE A 8 -4.35 -48.21 7.30
C PHE A 8 -2.92 -48.75 7.31
N VAL A 9 -1.95 -47.93 7.63
CA VAL A 9 -0.70 -48.38 8.23
C VAL A 9 -0.41 -47.56 9.48
N SER A 10 -0.41 -48.27 10.59
CA SER A 10 -0.06 -47.80 11.91
C SER A 10 1.43 -47.97 12.21
N LEU A 11 1.87 -47.15 13.16
CA LEU A 11 2.93 -47.29 14.16
C LEU A 11 4.40 -47.03 13.73
N PHE A 12 5.00 -46.03 14.36
CA PHE A 12 5.91 -46.27 15.51
C PHE A 12 6.14 -44.97 16.30
N SER A 13 5.80 -45.05 17.60
CA SER A 13 6.12 -44.04 18.61
C SER A 13 7.61 -44.16 18.98
N LEU A 14 8.33 -43.02 18.95
CA LEU A 14 9.57 -42.85 19.69
C LEU A 14 9.48 -41.54 20.45
N VAL A 15 9.34 -41.67 21.76
CA VAL A 15 9.42 -40.62 22.74
C VAL A 15 10.88 -40.16 22.83
N PHE A 16 11.16 -38.92 22.45
CA PHE A 16 12.38 -38.21 22.86
C PHE A 16 11.93 -36.95 23.58
N SER A 17 12.07 -36.99 24.91
CA SER A 17 11.97 -35.81 25.78
C SER A 17 13.19 -34.90 25.53
N GLY A 18 13.02 -33.87 24.72
CA GLY A 18 13.94 -32.77 24.59
C GLY A 18 13.24 -31.49 25.04
N ILE A 19 13.62 -30.98 26.21
CA ILE A 19 13.21 -29.65 26.68
C ILE A 19 13.86 -28.65 25.73
N VAL A 20 13.08 -28.14 24.79
CA VAL A 20 13.46 -26.97 23.99
C VAL A 20 12.86 -25.76 24.67
N SER A 21 13.71 -24.97 25.31
CA SER A 21 13.38 -23.61 25.73
C SER A 21 13.01 -22.79 24.49
N VAL A 22 11.74 -22.50 24.33
CA VAL A 22 11.29 -21.54 23.33
C VAL A 22 11.69 -20.16 23.84
N ASN A 23 12.83 -19.66 23.37
CA ASN A 23 13.14 -18.24 23.46
C ASN A 23 12.12 -17.50 22.62
N GLY A 24 11.26 -16.73 23.28
CA GLY A 24 10.35 -15.80 22.61
C GLY A 24 11.15 -14.90 21.66
N SER A 25 10.73 -14.87 20.42
CA SER A 25 11.23 -13.90 19.46
C SER A 25 10.85 -12.50 19.95
N HIS A 26 11.84 -11.78 20.48
CA HIS A 26 11.69 -10.36 20.71
C HIS A 26 11.45 -9.68 19.37
N ALA A 27 10.31 -8.97 19.26
CA ALA A 27 10.13 -7.95 18.25
C ALA A 27 11.34 -7.01 18.36
N ALA A 28 12.00 -6.73 17.23
CA ALA A 28 13.14 -5.83 17.19
C ALA A 28 12.71 -4.47 17.76
N ASP A 29 13.36 -4.02 18.82
CA ASP A 29 13.19 -2.69 19.37
C ASP A 29 13.42 -1.65 18.27
N ALA A 30 12.36 -0.95 17.88
CA ALA A 30 12.49 0.26 17.10
C ALA A 30 13.26 1.30 17.95
N PRO A 31 14.21 2.05 17.37
CA PRO A 31 14.95 3.04 18.13
C PRO A 31 13.97 4.04 18.75
N ALA A 32 14.11 4.24 20.07
CA ALA A 32 13.25 5.11 20.87
C ALA A 32 13.34 6.55 20.35
N ALA A 33 12.34 7.00 19.59
CA ALA A 33 12.16 8.41 19.29
C ALA A 33 12.03 9.19 20.59
N ALA A 34 12.69 10.34 20.69
CA ALA A 34 12.66 11.20 21.87
C ALA A 34 11.24 11.52 22.28
N ARG A 35 10.79 10.98 23.43
CA ARG A 35 9.45 11.15 23.97
C ARG A 35 9.31 12.56 24.49
N ALA A 36 8.39 13.35 23.92
CA ALA A 36 7.84 14.50 24.62
C ALA A 36 7.06 13.96 25.83
N SER A 37 7.38 14.43 27.02
CA SER A 37 6.71 14.03 28.27
C SER A 37 5.30 14.66 28.33
N ASN A 38 4.32 14.02 27.69
CA ASN A 38 2.92 14.32 27.91
C ASN A 38 2.47 13.43 29.08
N SER A 39 2.30 14.04 30.26
CA SER A 39 1.88 13.37 31.49
C SER A 39 0.35 13.15 31.56
N GLY A 40 -0.37 13.27 30.44
CA GLY A 40 -1.83 13.17 30.37
C GLY A 40 -2.29 12.10 29.39
N VAL A 41 -3.54 11.67 29.56
CA VAL A 41 -4.24 10.66 28.72
C VAL A 41 -4.64 11.27 27.37
N SER A 42 -4.75 12.60 27.30
CA SER A 42 -5.19 13.32 26.09
C SER A 42 -4.17 13.18 24.96
N GLY A 43 -4.66 12.92 23.76
CA GLY A 43 -3.84 12.81 22.55
C GLY A 43 -4.31 11.73 21.59
N ARG A 44 -3.52 11.54 20.54
CA ARG A 44 -3.72 10.48 19.58
C ARG A 44 -2.96 9.22 20.02
N TRP A 45 -3.64 8.09 20.06
CA TRP A 45 -3.11 6.80 20.47
C TRP A 45 -3.18 5.81 19.33
N ILE A 46 -2.20 4.94 19.24
CA ILE A 46 -2.21 3.78 18.34
C ILE A 46 -2.38 2.55 19.21
N ILE A 47 -3.46 1.84 18.97
CA ILE A 47 -3.84 0.63 19.68
C ILE A 47 -3.43 -0.57 18.85
N ASN A 48 -2.79 -1.54 19.50
CA ASN A 48 -2.54 -2.86 18.98
C ASN A 48 -3.37 -3.85 19.80
N ALA A 49 -4.50 -4.28 19.25
CA ALA A 49 -5.37 -5.28 19.85
C ALA A 49 -4.98 -6.68 19.36
N ASP A 50 -4.96 -7.65 20.27
CA ASP A 50 -4.68 -9.06 19.96
C ASP A 50 -5.99 -9.82 19.70
N PHE A 51 -6.26 -10.13 18.46
CA PHE A 51 -7.36 -10.98 18.03
C PHE A 51 -6.86 -12.40 17.80
N TYR A 52 -6.83 -13.18 18.86
CA TYR A 52 -6.44 -14.61 18.83
C TYR A 52 -5.04 -14.84 18.22
N GLY A 53 -4.08 -14.02 18.59
CA GLY A 53 -2.71 -14.07 18.07
C GLY A 53 -2.47 -13.20 16.83
N THR A 54 -3.50 -12.51 16.35
CA THR A 54 -3.39 -11.59 15.21
C THR A 54 -3.48 -10.14 15.68
N ALA A 55 -2.48 -9.33 15.36
CA ALA A 55 -2.47 -7.90 15.67
C ALA A 55 -3.43 -7.13 14.77
N ILE A 56 -4.36 -6.38 15.38
CA ILE A 56 -5.22 -5.42 14.69
C ILE A 56 -4.94 -4.03 15.25
N PHE A 57 -4.70 -3.08 14.36
CA PHE A 57 -4.36 -1.72 14.74
C PHE A 57 -5.57 -0.79 14.60
N TYR A 58 -5.78 0.04 15.64
CA TYR A 58 -6.78 1.10 15.65
C TYR A 58 -6.15 2.43 16.02
N GLN A 59 -6.73 3.52 15.55
CA GLN A 59 -6.46 4.86 16.07
C GLN A 59 -7.50 5.24 17.11
N MET A 60 -7.07 5.98 18.13
CA MET A 60 -7.94 6.54 19.15
C MET A 60 -7.49 7.96 19.46
N TYR A 61 -8.45 8.87 19.56
CA TYR A 61 -8.24 10.23 20.06
C TYR A 61 -8.91 10.39 21.41
N LEU A 62 -8.15 10.76 22.41
CA LEU A 62 -8.66 10.99 23.76
C LEU A 62 -8.53 12.46 24.13
N LYS A 63 -9.56 13.00 24.75
CA LYS A 63 -9.59 14.27 25.44
C LYS A 63 -10.05 14.04 26.86
N GLU A 64 -9.22 14.40 27.83
CA GLU A 64 -9.52 14.32 29.26
C GLU A 64 -9.79 15.73 29.80
N GLU A 65 -10.93 15.91 30.48
CA GLU A 65 -11.31 17.11 31.19
C GLU A 65 -11.91 16.76 32.56
N SER A 66 -11.17 17.05 33.64
CA SER A 66 -11.62 16.79 35.01
C SER A 66 -12.05 15.35 35.29
N GLY A 67 -11.29 14.38 34.77
CA GLY A 67 -11.58 12.95 34.94
C GLY A 67 -12.61 12.39 33.98
N LYS A 68 -13.24 13.20 33.12
CA LYS A 68 -14.11 12.76 32.05
C LYS A 68 -13.28 12.54 30.77
N LEU A 69 -13.48 11.39 30.11
CA LEU A 69 -12.94 11.10 28.78
C LEU A 69 -13.99 11.32 27.71
N THR A 70 -13.58 11.95 26.63
CA THR A 70 -14.32 12.04 25.37
C THR A 70 -13.34 11.84 24.22
N GLY A 71 -13.84 11.48 23.04
CA GLY A 71 -12.99 11.33 21.87
C GLY A 71 -13.59 10.44 20.81
N ASP A 72 -12.70 9.72 20.17
CA ASP A 72 -13.01 8.84 19.03
C ASP A 72 -12.16 7.58 19.11
N PHE A 73 -12.77 6.43 18.86
CA PHE A 73 -12.12 5.13 18.67
C PHE A 73 -12.47 4.60 17.30
N ALA A 74 -11.49 4.56 16.41
CA ALA A 74 -11.63 4.04 15.04
C ALA A 74 -12.72 4.72 14.18
N GLY A 75 -13.18 5.93 14.55
CA GLY A 75 -14.28 6.66 13.93
C GLY A 75 -15.51 6.78 14.82
N ASP A 76 -15.63 5.92 15.84
CA ASP A 76 -16.80 5.87 16.73
C ASP A 76 -16.61 6.75 17.95
N LYS A 77 -17.64 7.53 18.29
CA LYS A 77 -17.58 8.42 19.44
C LYS A 77 -17.47 7.63 20.73
N LEU A 78 -16.52 8.02 21.58
CA LEU A 78 -16.35 7.44 22.88
C LEU A 78 -16.65 8.43 24.02
N GLU A 79 -17.15 7.87 25.13
CA GLU A 79 -17.29 8.54 26.42
C GLU A 79 -16.79 7.64 27.54
N GLY A 80 -16.16 8.23 28.55
CA GLY A 80 -15.60 7.46 29.66
C GLY A 80 -15.05 8.32 30.79
N THR A 81 -14.21 7.70 31.62
CA THR A 81 -13.61 8.31 32.80
C THR A 81 -12.15 7.90 32.98
N VAL A 82 -11.39 8.76 33.68
CA VAL A 82 -10.05 8.49 34.20
C VAL A 82 -10.07 8.61 35.71
N THR A 83 -9.53 7.60 36.40
CA THR A 83 -9.35 7.63 37.86
C THR A 83 -7.93 7.14 38.19
N GLY A 84 -7.06 8.05 38.58
CA GLY A 84 -5.63 7.76 38.71
C GLY A 84 -5.05 7.32 37.36
N ASP A 85 -4.44 6.13 37.34
CA ASP A 85 -3.87 5.55 36.10
C ASP A 85 -4.88 4.67 35.34
N THR A 86 -6.11 4.50 35.83
CA THR A 86 -7.12 3.63 35.23
C THR A 86 -8.04 4.43 34.31
N ILE A 87 -8.23 3.92 33.10
CA ILE A 87 -9.23 4.43 32.16
C ILE A 87 -10.34 3.41 31.95
N HIS A 88 -11.53 3.93 31.75
CA HIS A 88 -12.68 3.16 31.29
C HIS A 88 -13.47 4.02 30.31
N PHE A 89 -13.80 3.48 29.14
CA PHE A 89 -14.68 4.15 28.17
C PHE A 89 -15.49 3.14 27.36
N VAL A 90 -16.56 3.64 26.76
CA VAL A 90 -17.36 2.90 25.77
C VAL A 90 -17.39 3.73 24.49
N ALA A 91 -17.01 3.11 23.37
CA ALA A 91 -17.28 3.61 22.05
C ALA A 91 -18.54 2.91 21.51
N LYS A 92 -19.26 3.59 20.62
CA LYS A 92 -20.50 3.07 20.06
C LYS A 92 -20.58 3.39 18.58
N ASP A 93 -20.76 2.34 17.76
CA ASP A 93 -20.95 2.46 16.33
C ASP A 93 -22.39 2.90 15.97
N GLU A 94 -22.59 3.24 14.70
CA GLU A 94 -23.91 3.70 14.19
C GLU A 94 -24.96 2.59 14.18
N GLN A 95 -24.56 1.32 14.14
CA GLN A 95 -25.41 0.14 14.16
C GLN A 95 -25.86 -0.25 15.56
N GLY A 96 -25.16 0.26 16.59
CA GLY A 96 -25.46 0.00 18.00
C GLY A 96 -24.53 -1.01 18.65
N GLY A 97 -23.51 -1.49 17.95
CA GLY A 97 -22.39 -2.24 18.53
C GLY A 97 -21.59 -1.38 19.50
N THR A 98 -20.85 -2.02 20.39
CA THR A 98 -20.05 -1.30 21.41
C THR A 98 -18.67 -1.90 21.60
N GLU A 99 -17.70 -1.03 21.84
CA GLU A 99 -16.35 -1.37 22.33
C GLU A 99 -16.17 -0.82 23.74
N GLU A 100 -16.22 -1.66 24.74
CA GLU A 100 -15.95 -1.29 26.12
C GLU A 100 -14.49 -1.53 26.47
N CYS A 101 -13.78 -0.46 26.79
CA CYS A 101 -12.36 -0.48 27.13
C CYS A 101 -12.14 -0.31 28.62
N THR A 102 -11.32 -1.19 29.22
CA THR A 102 -10.73 -0.99 30.53
C THR A 102 -9.23 -1.15 30.45
N GLY A 103 -8.48 -0.14 30.91
CA GLY A 103 -7.03 -0.14 30.79
C GLY A 103 -6.30 0.68 31.84
N THR A 104 -4.98 0.53 31.87
CA THR A 104 -4.07 1.29 32.71
C THR A 104 -3.12 2.09 31.83
N VAL A 105 -2.96 3.38 32.13
CA VAL A 105 -2.05 4.29 31.44
C VAL A 105 -0.83 4.55 32.32
N LYS A 106 0.36 4.32 31.76
CA LYS A 106 1.62 4.59 32.45
C LYS A 106 2.71 4.99 31.45
N ASP A 107 3.40 6.07 31.72
CA ASP A 107 4.58 6.52 30.95
C ASP A 107 4.36 6.58 29.43
N GLY A 108 3.18 7.08 28.98
CA GLY A 108 2.83 7.20 27.56
C GLY A 108 2.53 5.86 26.87
N THR A 109 2.29 4.83 27.65
CA THR A 109 1.79 3.52 27.21
C THR A 109 0.47 3.20 27.89
N MET A 110 -0.34 2.40 27.24
CA MET A 110 -1.61 1.92 27.80
C MET A 110 -1.71 0.41 27.55
N SER A 111 -2.30 -0.32 28.48
CA SER A 111 -2.62 -1.73 28.28
C SER A 111 -3.91 -2.09 29.01
N GLY A 112 -4.64 -3.06 28.49
CA GLY A 112 -5.92 -3.45 29.05
C GLY A 112 -6.67 -4.45 28.19
N THR A 113 -7.98 -4.38 28.26
CA THR A 113 -8.89 -5.23 27.51
C THR A 113 -9.98 -4.40 26.83
N PHE A 114 -10.37 -4.83 25.63
CA PHE A 114 -11.60 -4.43 24.95
C PHE A 114 -12.62 -5.57 25.01
N VAL A 115 -13.87 -5.21 25.24
CA VAL A 115 -15.03 -6.10 25.07
C VAL A 115 -15.80 -5.59 23.87
N PHE A 116 -15.77 -6.33 22.78
CA PHE A 116 -16.52 -6.04 21.55
C PHE A 116 -17.88 -6.72 21.65
N THR A 117 -18.95 -5.96 21.45
CA THR A 117 -20.33 -6.46 21.43
C THR A 117 -20.96 -6.05 20.10
N ASP A 118 -21.24 -7.04 19.26
CA ASP A 118 -21.93 -6.83 17.98
C ASP A 118 -23.41 -6.50 18.23
N ALA A 119 -23.96 -5.52 17.50
CA ALA A 119 -25.37 -5.17 17.58
C ALA A 119 -26.31 -6.33 17.18
N ASP A 120 -25.88 -7.14 16.22
CA ASP A 120 -26.65 -8.28 15.70
C ASP A 120 -26.50 -9.54 16.58
N ASP A 121 -25.43 -9.64 17.41
CA ASP A 121 -25.21 -10.77 18.33
C ASP A 121 -24.75 -10.32 19.72
N PRO A 122 -25.54 -9.53 20.45
CA PRO A 122 -25.14 -8.98 21.76
C PRO A 122 -24.99 -10.02 22.86
N ALA A 123 -25.43 -11.26 22.62
CA ALA A 123 -25.31 -12.35 23.58
C ALA A 123 -23.92 -13.00 23.62
N HIS A 124 -23.08 -12.74 22.60
CA HIS A 124 -21.75 -13.36 22.48
C HIS A 124 -20.63 -12.32 22.33
N PRO A 125 -20.40 -11.45 23.33
CA PRO A 125 -19.31 -10.49 23.27
C PRO A 125 -17.95 -11.20 23.24
N SER A 126 -16.98 -10.60 22.56
CA SER A 126 -15.59 -11.08 22.54
C SER A 126 -14.67 -10.15 23.33
N THR A 127 -13.69 -10.73 24.04
CA THR A 127 -12.73 -9.96 24.84
C THR A 127 -11.32 -10.12 24.30
N HIS A 128 -10.64 -9.00 24.07
CA HIS A 128 -9.32 -8.94 23.47
C HIS A 128 -8.37 -8.09 24.32
N ALA A 129 -7.16 -8.57 24.53
CA ALA A 129 -6.10 -7.78 25.14
C ALA A 129 -5.60 -6.71 24.14
N PHE A 130 -5.18 -5.57 24.68
CA PHE A 130 -4.53 -4.55 23.86
C PHE A 130 -3.34 -3.91 24.56
N THR A 131 -2.46 -3.36 23.75
CA THR A 131 -1.47 -2.36 24.13
C THR A 131 -1.66 -1.12 23.27
N ALA A 132 -1.36 0.07 23.81
CA ALA A 132 -1.39 1.28 23.04
C ALA A 132 -0.22 2.20 23.38
N THR A 133 0.18 3.02 22.41
CA THR A 133 1.21 4.04 22.58
C THR A 133 0.70 5.37 22.03
N ILE A 134 1.16 6.49 22.61
CA ILE A 134 0.91 7.79 22.00
C ILE A 134 1.55 7.79 20.61
N ALA A 135 0.78 8.26 19.62
CA ALA A 135 1.25 8.37 18.25
C ALA A 135 2.54 9.20 18.19
N PRO A 136 3.57 8.71 17.51
CA PRO A 136 4.85 9.39 17.43
C PRO A 136 4.68 10.77 16.76
N GLN A 137 5.43 11.75 17.26
CA GLN A 137 5.46 13.10 16.72
C GLN A 137 6.56 13.20 15.63
N ARG A 138 6.31 14.05 14.63
CA ARG A 138 7.31 14.36 13.60
C ARG A 138 8.59 14.87 14.30
N ARG A 139 9.75 14.32 13.91
CA ARG A 139 11.04 14.78 14.40
C ARG A 139 11.24 16.26 14.04
N ALA A 140 11.62 17.07 15.01
CA ALA A 140 12.09 18.43 14.73
C ALA A 140 13.48 18.34 14.08
N GLY A 141 13.69 19.02 12.95
CA GLY A 141 14.96 19.04 12.27
C GLY A 141 14.83 19.32 10.76
N VAL A 142 15.99 19.40 10.11
CA VAL A 142 16.05 19.56 8.66
C VAL A 142 15.89 18.17 8.01
N PRO A 143 15.04 18.03 6.98
CA PRO A 143 14.94 16.80 6.20
C PRO A 143 16.31 16.32 5.70
N GLN A 144 16.51 15.01 5.73
CA GLN A 144 17.76 14.40 5.32
C GLN A 144 17.64 13.80 3.90
N ARG A 145 18.79 13.70 3.23
CA ARG A 145 18.91 12.95 1.98
C ARG A 145 19.69 11.67 2.25
N HIS A 146 19.13 10.55 1.85
CA HIS A 146 19.71 9.22 1.99
C HIS A 146 20.12 8.69 0.60
N GLU A 147 21.38 8.31 0.45
CA GLU A 147 21.87 7.53 -0.69
C GLU A 147 21.80 6.06 -0.29
N PHE A 148 20.87 5.32 -0.85
CA PHE A 148 20.60 3.94 -0.51
C PHE A 148 20.90 2.99 -1.67
N THR A 149 21.84 2.08 -1.49
CA THR A 149 22.13 1.00 -2.45
C THR A 149 21.44 -0.29 -1.98
N PRO A 150 20.43 -0.80 -2.71
CA PRO A 150 19.70 -1.99 -2.28
C PRO A 150 20.58 -3.25 -2.36
N THR A 151 20.52 -4.06 -1.32
CA THR A 151 21.17 -5.38 -1.24
C THR A 151 20.17 -6.49 -0.95
N THR A 152 18.96 -6.12 -0.60
CA THR A 152 17.84 -7.02 -0.33
C THR A 152 16.63 -6.56 -1.12
N PHE A 153 15.96 -7.51 -1.74
CA PHE A 153 14.76 -7.28 -2.53
C PHE A 153 13.68 -8.25 -2.08
N TYR A 154 12.47 -7.78 -1.93
CA TYR A 154 11.35 -8.61 -1.50
C TYR A 154 10.41 -8.89 -2.68
N ARG A 155 9.94 -10.13 -2.76
CA ARG A 155 9.00 -10.60 -3.80
C ARG A 155 7.59 -10.78 -3.25
N GLN A 156 7.30 -10.12 -2.13
CA GLN A 156 5.99 -10.11 -1.48
C GLN A 156 5.86 -8.90 -0.58
N PHE A 157 4.65 -8.40 -0.44
CA PHE A 157 4.31 -7.32 0.49
C PHE A 157 3.89 -7.90 1.84
N SER A 158 4.65 -7.62 2.89
CA SER A 158 4.38 -8.19 4.21
C SER A 158 4.75 -7.23 5.34
N SER A 159 3.90 -7.16 6.35
CA SER A 159 4.21 -6.47 7.62
C SER A 159 5.35 -7.13 8.41
N ALA A 160 5.72 -8.38 8.07
CA ALA A 160 6.81 -9.11 8.69
C ALA A 160 8.18 -8.88 8.00
N ASN A 161 8.22 -8.22 6.84
CA ASN A 161 9.46 -7.92 6.15
C ASN A 161 10.28 -6.89 6.95
N LYS A 162 11.57 -7.16 7.11
CA LYS A 162 12.46 -6.26 7.84
C LYS A 162 12.72 -4.99 7.02
N PRO A 163 12.55 -3.80 7.62
CA PRO A 163 12.90 -2.55 6.95
C PRO A 163 14.38 -2.51 6.55
N VAL A 164 14.63 -1.99 5.35
CA VAL A 164 16.00 -1.81 4.84
C VAL A 164 16.59 -0.45 5.23
N LEU A 165 15.72 0.52 5.49
CA LEU A 165 16.07 1.88 5.94
C LEU A 165 14.91 2.48 6.72
N THR A 166 15.22 3.28 7.74
CA THR A 166 14.24 4.13 8.44
C THR A 166 14.40 5.57 7.97
N VAL A 167 13.29 6.21 7.60
CA VAL A 167 13.23 7.59 7.08
C VAL A 167 12.20 8.40 7.85
N SER A 168 12.44 9.71 7.98
CA SER A 168 11.48 10.62 8.61
C SER A 168 10.63 11.35 7.55
N PRO A 169 9.41 11.78 7.88
CA PRO A 169 8.62 12.64 7.00
C PRO A 169 9.40 13.89 6.58
N GLY A 170 9.47 14.12 5.28
CA GLY A 170 10.27 15.17 4.64
C GLY A 170 11.62 14.69 4.10
N ASP A 171 12.11 13.52 4.52
CA ASP A 171 13.35 12.97 4.00
C ASP A 171 13.23 12.58 2.53
N THR A 172 14.38 12.61 1.85
CA THR A 172 14.54 12.16 0.46
C THR A 172 15.39 10.91 0.42
N VAL A 173 14.98 9.92 -0.36
CA VAL A 173 15.77 8.72 -0.63
C VAL A 173 16.12 8.67 -2.11
N HIS A 174 17.40 8.50 -2.41
CA HIS A 174 17.90 8.19 -3.75
C HIS A 174 18.36 6.73 -3.77
N THR A 175 17.87 5.96 -4.73
CA THR A 175 18.10 4.51 -4.81
C THR A 175 17.99 4.01 -6.25
N THR A 176 18.17 2.72 -6.45
CA THR A 176 17.94 2.03 -7.72
C THR A 176 16.98 0.86 -7.52
N THR A 177 16.34 0.41 -8.61
CA THR A 177 15.56 -0.82 -8.66
C THR A 177 16.27 -1.88 -9.49
N VAL A 178 15.86 -3.14 -9.34
CA VAL A 178 16.06 -4.17 -10.36
C VAL A 178 14.82 -4.20 -11.26
N ASP A 179 14.90 -4.87 -12.42
CA ASP A 179 13.71 -5.12 -13.26
C ASP A 179 12.85 -6.27 -12.71
N ALA A 180 11.68 -6.51 -13.30
CA ALA A 180 10.77 -7.60 -12.92
C ALA A 180 11.44 -9.00 -12.93
N GLY A 181 12.48 -9.19 -13.74
CA GLY A 181 13.31 -10.40 -13.77
C GLY A 181 14.37 -10.48 -12.67
N GLY A 182 14.54 -9.42 -11.86
CA GLY A 182 15.54 -9.35 -10.79
C GLY A 182 16.93 -8.93 -11.23
N THR A 183 17.06 -8.26 -12.40
CA THR A 183 18.35 -7.87 -13.00
C THR A 183 18.61 -6.37 -12.83
N ASP A 184 19.81 -6.01 -12.41
CA ASP A 184 20.23 -4.63 -12.15
C ASP A 184 20.65 -3.87 -13.43
N GLU A 185 21.13 -2.63 -13.25
CA GLU A 185 21.60 -1.75 -14.33
C GLU A 185 22.84 -2.30 -15.08
N LYS A 186 23.56 -3.24 -14.50
CA LYS A 186 24.74 -3.89 -15.10
C LYS A 186 24.41 -5.19 -15.80
N GLY A 187 23.13 -5.59 -15.81
CA GLY A 187 22.70 -6.89 -16.33
C GLY A 187 23.02 -8.05 -15.41
N VAL A 188 23.25 -7.80 -14.11
CA VAL A 188 23.51 -8.85 -13.13
C VAL A 188 22.23 -9.19 -12.38
N THR A 189 21.84 -10.47 -12.42
CA THR A 189 20.70 -10.96 -11.64
C THR A 189 21.04 -10.93 -10.15
N ARG A 190 20.29 -10.18 -9.37
CA ARG A 190 20.47 -9.99 -7.92
C ARG A 190 19.53 -10.84 -7.10
N VAL A 191 18.38 -11.17 -7.65
CA VAL A 191 17.30 -11.91 -7.00
C VAL A 191 16.50 -12.67 -8.06
N LEU A 192 15.68 -13.62 -7.64
CA LEU A 192 14.73 -14.30 -8.54
C LEU A 192 13.68 -13.29 -9.04
N GLY A 193 13.25 -13.43 -10.28
CA GLY A 193 12.15 -12.66 -10.87
C GLY A 193 10.80 -12.82 -10.15
N GLY A 194 9.80 -12.12 -10.63
CA GLY A 194 8.48 -11.96 -10.03
C GLY A 194 8.38 -10.63 -9.28
N ASN A 195 8.73 -9.57 -9.97
CA ASN A 195 8.65 -8.16 -9.54
C ASN A 195 9.31 -7.88 -8.18
N PRO A 196 10.64 -8.14 -8.04
CA PRO A 196 11.31 -7.92 -6.75
C PRO A 196 11.48 -6.43 -6.45
N GLU A 197 10.98 -6.03 -5.27
CA GLU A 197 10.86 -4.64 -4.85
C GLU A 197 12.04 -4.16 -4.01
N THR A 198 12.42 -2.91 -4.20
CA THR A 198 13.32 -2.17 -3.32
C THR A 198 12.53 -1.67 -2.11
N GLY A 199 13.04 -1.91 -0.90
CA GLY A 199 12.37 -1.63 0.36
C GLY A 199 12.26 -2.88 1.24
N PRO A 200 11.38 -2.91 2.29
CA PRO A 200 10.54 -1.78 2.67
C PRO A 200 11.31 -0.69 3.42
N PHE A 201 10.90 0.55 3.18
CA PHE A 201 11.34 1.70 3.94
C PHE A 201 10.38 1.93 5.10
N PHE A 202 10.90 2.00 6.33
CA PHE A 202 10.10 2.34 7.50
C PHE A 202 9.99 3.85 7.61
N VAL A 203 8.77 4.39 7.50
CA VAL A 203 8.51 5.83 7.62
C VAL A 203 8.15 6.15 9.06
N GLU A 204 9.04 6.85 9.79
CA GLU A 204 8.77 7.31 11.15
C GLU A 204 7.46 8.09 11.19
N THR A 205 6.68 7.93 12.24
CA THR A 205 5.36 8.54 12.46
C THR A 205 4.21 8.04 11.59
N ALA A 206 4.45 7.26 10.54
CA ALA A 206 3.38 6.66 9.76
C ALA A 206 2.72 5.54 10.57
N MET A 207 1.43 5.71 10.89
CA MET A 207 0.66 4.78 11.71
C MET A 207 -0.62 4.34 10.99
N PRO A 208 -1.14 3.14 11.30
CA PRO A 208 -2.39 2.68 10.72
C PRO A 208 -3.50 3.72 10.84
N GLY A 209 -4.20 3.99 9.72
CA GLY A 209 -5.19 5.05 9.60
C GLY A 209 -4.65 6.39 9.11
N ASP A 210 -3.36 6.51 8.85
CA ASP A 210 -2.76 7.66 8.17
C ASP A 210 -2.75 7.46 6.65
N THR A 211 -2.39 8.52 5.95
CA THR A 211 -2.01 8.46 4.53
C THR A 211 -0.51 8.70 4.40
N LEU A 212 0.19 7.76 3.77
CA LEU A 212 1.55 7.96 3.30
C LEU A 212 1.53 8.77 2.00
N VAL A 213 2.38 9.79 1.91
CA VAL A 213 2.58 10.60 0.71
C VAL A 213 3.96 10.32 0.16
N VAL A 214 4.04 9.83 -1.08
CA VAL A 214 5.29 9.55 -1.79
C VAL A 214 5.37 10.47 -2.99
N ARG A 215 6.38 11.34 -3.07
CA ARG A 215 6.63 12.20 -4.23
C ARG A 215 7.82 11.67 -4.99
N LEU A 216 7.62 11.28 -6.23
CA LEU A 216 8.67 10.82 -7.13
C LEU A 216 9.40 12.03 -7.72
N THR A 217 10.58 12.34 -7.22
CA THR A 217 11.39 13.46 -7.71
C THR A 217 12.33 13.06 -8.82
N ARG A 218 12.55 11.74 -9.00
CA ARG A 218 13.31 11.16 -10.11
C ARG A 218 12.79 9.76 -10.41
N VAL A 219 12.51 9.49 -11.69
CA VAL A 219 12.28 8.14 -12.24
C VAL A 219 12.96 8.13 -13.61
N ARG A 220 14.16 7.57 -13.72
CA ARG A 220 14.99 7.63 -14.91
C ARG A 220 15.63 6.30 -15.26
N LEU A 221 15.82 6.09 -16.54
CA LEU A 221 16.56 4.94 -17.02
C LEU A 221 18.01 4.97 -16.50
N ASN A 222 18.51 3.85 -16.03
CA ASN A 222 19.90 3.66 -15.62
C ASN A 222 20.64 2.61 -16.48
N ARG A 223 19.97 2.10 -17.54
CA ARG A 223 20.55 1.23 -18.57
C ARG A 223 19.87 1.52 -19.93
N ASP A 224 20.44 1.00 -21.01
CA ASP A 224 20.04 1.29 -22.40
C ASP A 224 19.23 0.17 -23.07
N TRP A 225 18.69 -0.77 -22.30
CA TRP A 225 17.88 -1.87 -22.81
C TRP A 225 16.71 -2.22 -21.89
N ALA A 226 15.68 -2.78 -22.51
CA ALA A 226 14.51 -3.34 -21.83
C ALA A 226 14.09 -4.65 -22.46
N ILE A 227 13.22 -5.37 -21.77
CA ILE A 227 12.62 -6.64 -22.22
C ILE A 227 11.11 -6.52 -22.15
N SER A 228 10.41 -7.05 -23.15
CA SER A 228 8.97 -7.26 -23.15
C SER A 228 8.64 -8.66 -23.67
N ASP A 229 7.36 -9.02 -23.72
CA ASP A 229 6.88 -10.23 -24.36
C ASP A 229 6.16 -9.90 -25.68
N ASP A 230 6.05 -10.90 -26.59
CA ASP A 230 5.43 -10.78 -27.91
C ASP A 230 3.95 -11.23 -27.94
N GLY A 231 3.38 -11.55 -26.78
CA GLY A 231 2.00 -11.99 -26.64
C GLY A 231 1.00 -10.88 -26.36
N ILE A 232 -0.27 -11.23 -26.31
CA ILE A 232 -1.33 -10.45 -25.70
C ILE A 232 -1.91 -11.24 -24.54
N VAL A 233 -2.08 -10.57 -23.40
CA VAL A 233 -2.61 -11.17 -22.17
C VAL A 233 -4.03 -11.71 -22.35
N PRO A 234 -4.42 -12.79 -21.64
CA PRO A 234 -5.70 -13.47 -21.87
C PRO A 234 -6.93 -12.55 -21.77
N ARG A 235 -6.93 -11.55 -20.85
CA ARG A 235 -8.04 -10.59 -20.73
C ARG A 235 -8.18 -9.66 -21.95
N GLY A 236 -7.11 -9.46 -22.73
CA GLY A 236 -7.12 -8.69 -23.98
C GLY A 236 -7.56 -9.47 -25.20
N LEU A 237 -7.80 -10.79 -25.08
CA LEU A 237 -8.05 -11.68 -26.21
C LEU A 237 -9.51 -12.13 -26.31
N ASN A 238 -10.14 -11.89 -27.47
CA ASN A 238 -11.33 -12.63 -27.83
C ASN A 238 -10.93 -13.98 -28.51
N THR A 239 -11.90 -14.86 -28.73
CA THR A 239 -11.67 -16.19 -29.34
C THR A 239 -10.96 -16.10 -30.68
N SER A 240 -11.33 -15.17 -31.56
CA SER A 240 -10.74 -15.02 -32.89
C SER A 240 -9.26 -14.61 -32.81
N LEU A 241 -8.93 -13.67 -31.96
CA LEU A 241 -7.54 -13.20 -31.78
C LEU A 241 -6.70 -14.28 -31.07
N SER A 242 -7.26 -14.96 -30.06
CA SER A 242 -6.57 -16.05 -29.35
C SER A 242 -6.13 -17.18 -30.29
N LEU A 243 -6.95 -17.51 -31.29
CA LEU A 243 -6.62 -18.53 -32.27
C LEU A 243 -5.46 -18.12 -33.21
N LYS A 244 -5.19 -16.84 -33.36
CA LYS A 244 -4.08 -16.28 -34.16
C LYS A 244 -2.77 -16.20 -33.38
N MET A 245 -2.85 -16.03 -32.06
CA MET A 245 -1.71 -15.86 -31.15
C MET A 245 -1.19 -17.23 -30.66
N LYS A 246 -0.60 -18.02 -31.55
CA LYS A 246 -0.22 -19.41 -31.26
C LYS A 246 1.11 -19.57 -30.51
N ASP A 247 2.07 -18.68 -30.76
CA ASP A 247 3.45 -18.73 -30.20
C ASP A 247 3.68 -17.46 -29.37
N ARG A 248 3.04 -17.40 -28.20
CA ARG A 248 3.11 -16.27 -27.26
C ARG A 248 4.30 -16.41 -26.30
N GLU A 249 4.65 -15.32 -25.64
CA GLU A 249 5.57 -15.30 -24.50
C GLU A 249 7.04 -15.48 -24.90
N LYS A 250 7.40 -15.06 -26.10
CA LYS A 250 8.81 -14.93 -26.46
C LYS A 250 9.30 -13.57 -25.97
N SER A 251 10.38 -13.62 -25.24
CA SER A 251 11.04 -12.40 -24.79
C SER A 251 11.55 -11.56 -25.96
N VAL A 252 11.23 -10.28 -25.96
CA VAL A 252 11.58 -9.30 -26.98
C VAL A 252 12.49 -8.25 -26.36
N ARG A 253 13.68 -8.05 -26.96
CA ARG A 253 14.65 -7.09 -26.48
C ARG A 253 14.53 -5.74 -27.22
N TRP A 254 14.62 -4.67 -26.45
CA TRP A 254 14.54 -3.29 -26.93
C TRP A 254 15.80 -2.51 -26.57
N HIS A 255 16.21 -1.64 -27.47
CA HIS A 255 17.22 -0.62 -27.22
C HIS A 255 16.54 0.66 -26.79
N LEU A 256 17.04 1.27 -25.71
CA LEU A 256 16.53 2.51 -25.11
C LEU A 256 17.48 3.67 -25.45
N ASP A 257 17.12 4.49 -26.40
CA ASP A 257 17.87 5.71 -26.76
C ASP A 257 17.39 6.90 -25.93
N ALA A 258 17.97 7.07 -24.75
CA ALA A 258 17.63 8.17 -23.85
C ALA A 258 17.92 9.56 -24.45
N ALA A 259 18.89 9.68 -25.36
CA ALA A 259 19.21 10.96 -26.00
C ALA A 259 18.14 11.38 -27.02
N ARG A 260 17.54 10.41 -27.71
CA ARG A 260 16.44 10.66 -28.68
C ARG A 260 15.07 10.55 -27.99
N GLY A 261 15.00 10.02 -26.78
CA GLY A 261 13.75 9.80 -26.04
C GLY A 261 12.86 8.70 -26.64
N VAL A 262 13.44 7.66 -27.26
CA VAL A 262 12.69 6.59 -27.92
C VAL A 262 13.25 5.21 -27.58
N ALA A 263 12.39 4.20 -27.61
CA ALA A 263 12.76 2.79 -27.61
C ALA A 263 12.51 2.18 -28.98
N THR A 264 13.39 1.26 -29.41
CA THR A 264 13.33 0.54 -30.69
C THR A 264 13.61 -0.93 -30.46
N LEU A 265 13.01 -1.79 -31.27
CA LEU A 265 13.31 -3.24 -31.25
C LEU A 265 14.77 -3.48 -31.66
N GLU A 266 15.51 -4.31 -30.91
CA GLU A 266 16.86 -4.72 -31.30
C GLU A 266 16.86 -5.61 -32.56
N LYS A 267 15.82 -6.42 -32.73
CA LYS A 267 15.65 -7.33 -33.85
C LYS A 267 14.24 -7.19 -34.43
N PRO A 268 13.94 -6.07 -35.12
CA PRO A 268 12.63 -5.86 -35.71
C PRO A 268 12.36 -6.80 -36.89
N SER A 269 11.09 -7.17 -37.08
CA SER A 269 10.65 -7.71 -38.36
C SER A 269 10.70 -6.63 -39.45
N GLU A 270 10.58 -7.04 -40.73
CA GLU A 270 10.54 -6.11 -41.86
C GLU A 270 9.44 -5.04 -41.69
N HIS A 271 8.26 -5.46 -41.18
CA HIS A 271 7.13 -4.54 -40.97
C HIS A 271 7.33 -3.57 -39.81
N LEU A 272 8.18 -3.90 -38.85
CA LEU A 272 8.48 -3.07 -37.68
C LEU A 272 9.86 -2.39 -37.72
N ALA A 273 10.55 -2.43 -38.87
CA ALA A 273 11.92 -1.90 -39.03
C ALA A 273 12.07 -0.43 -38.60
N HIS A 274 11.01 0.35 -38.69
CA HIS A 274 10.98 1.78 -38.32
C HIS A 274 10.07 2.05 -37.12
N TYR A 275 9.57 1.02 -36.44
CA TYR A 275 8.71 1.20 -35.29
C TYR A 275 9.51 1.64 -34.06
N SER A 276 9.07 2.71 -33.43
CA SER A 276 9.64 3.23 -32.18
C SER A 276 8.52 3.74 -31.26
N VAL A 277 8.77 3.72 -29.96
CA VAL A 277 7.85 4.26 -28.96
C VAL A 277 8.57 5.35 -28.15
N PRO A 278 7.89 6.43 -27.76
CA PRO A 278 8.45 7.41 -26.85
C PRO A 278 8.79 6.79 -25.50
N LEU A 279 9.96 7.12 -24.97
CA LEU A 279 10.31 6.77 -23.60
C LEU A 279 9.48 7.59 -22.61
N ARG A 280 8.89 6.87 -21.64
CA ARG A 280 8.16 7.46 -20.52
C ARG A 280 8.41 6.60 -19.28
N PRO A 281 9.60 6.76 -18.65
CA PRO A 281 9.97 5.95 -17.50
C PRO A 281 8.96 6.09 -16.36
N MET A 282 8.55 4.96 -15.79
CA MET A 282 7.56 4.87 -14.73
C MET A 282 7.93 3.75 -13.74
N LEU A 283 7.24 3.70 -12.60
CA LEU A 283 7.25 2.57 -11.69
C LEU A 283 5.90 1.85 -11.78
N GLY A 284 5.91 0.57 -12.10
CA GLY A 284 4.74 -0.30 -12.04
C GLY A 284 4.28 -0.49 -10.60
N CYS A 285 5.24 -0.63 -9.68
CA CYS A 285 4.95 -0.89 -8.28
C CYS A 285 5.31 0.28 -7.34
N VAL A 286 4.34 0.71 -6.54
CA VAL A 286 4.52 1.50 -5.31
C VAL A 286 3.49 1.02 -4.27
N ALA A 287 3.95 0.52 -3.12
CA ALA A 287 3.09 -0.14 -2.15
C ALA A 287 3.41 0.22 -0.70
N THR A 288 2.40 0.13 0.17
CA THR A 288 2.58 -0.04 1.62
C THR A 288 2.34 -1.50 2.01
N ALA A 289 2.86 -1.94 3.15
CA ALA A 289 2.55 -3.28 3.63
C ALA A 289 1.06 -3.43 3.98
N PRO A 290 0.42 -4.54 3.59
CA PRO A 290 -0.91 -4.89 4.06
C PRO A 290 -0.92 -5.10 5.58
N PRO A 291 -2.10 -5.06 6.24
CA PRO A 291 -2.17 -5.27 7.69
C PRO A 291 -1.71 -6.68 8.08
N PRO A 292 -1.22 -6.90 9.31
CA PRO A 292 -0.86 -8.23 9.81
C PRO A 292 -2.02 -9.24 9.75
N ALA A 293 -3.27 -8.74 9.85
CA ALA A 293 -4.49 -9.53 9.76
C ALA A 293 -4.91 -9.89 8.32
N ALA A 294 -4.13 -9.54 7.31
CA ALA A 294 -4.45 -9.92 5.92
C ALA A 294 -4.49 -11.44 5.79
N ALA A 295 -5.55 -11.96 5.16
CA ALA A 295 -5.77 -13.39 4.99
C ALA A 295 -4.69 -14.08 4.13
N ALA A 296 -3.97 -13.33 3.31
CA ALA A 296 -2.87 -13.80 2.50
C ALA A 296 -1.78 -12.72 2.39
N THR A 297 -0.55 -13.16 2.20
CA THR A 297 0.57 -12.26 1.86
C THR A 297 0.59 -12.06 0.35
N PRO A 298 0.32 -10.86 -0.17
CA PRO A 298 0.36 -10.60 -1.60
C PRO A 298 1.77 -10.78 -2.17
N GLY A 299 1.88 -11.36 -3.35
CA GLY A 299 3.13 -11.36 -4.13
C GLY A 299 3.45 -9.96 -4.64
N ALA A 300 4.68 -9.71 -5.08
CA ALA A 300 5.08 -8.40 -5.60
C ALA A 300 4.42 -8.05 -6.95
N GLY A 301 3.94 -9.03 -7.71
CA GLY A 301 3.06 -8.82 -8.86
C GLY A 301 1.56 -8.68 -8.52
N ASP A 302 1.18 -8.66 -7.23
CA ASP A 302 -0.20 -8.40 -6.80
C ASP A 302 -0.42 -6.92 -6.51
N SER A 303 -1.64 -6.46 -6.71
CA SER A 303 -2.08 -5.09 -6.42
C SER A 303 -3.37 -5.08 -5.60
N GLY A 304 -3.75 -3.93 -5.06
CA GLY A 304 -4.97 -3.75 -4.29
C GLY A 304 -5.04 -2.41 -3.58
N SER A 305 -5.87 -2.30 -2.56
CA SER A 305 -6.03 -1.04 -1.82
C SER A 305 -4.76 -0.54 -1.11
N PHE A 306 -3.69 -1.35 -1.03
CA PHE A 306 -2.38 -1.00 -0.50
C PHE A 306 -1.42 -0.42 -1.57
N GLY A 307 -1.83 -0.31 -2.80
CA GLY A 307 -1.00 -0.08 -3.98
C GLY A 307 -0.53 -1.41 -4.56
N GLY A 308 0.77 -1.62 -4.69
CA GLY A 308 1.36 -2.81 -5.29
C GLY A 308 1.70 -2.58 -6.75
N ASN A 309 1.62 -3.64 -7.52
CA ASN A 309 1.80 -3.65 -8.96
C ASN A 309 0.59 -3.04 -9.65
N MET A 310 0.55 -1.71 -9.70
CA MET A 310 -0.58 -0.95 -10.24
C MET A 310 -0.49 -0.78 -11.77
N ASP A 311 0.70 -0.94 -12.32
CA ASP A 311 1.05 -0.75 -13.73
C ASP A 311 0.37 0.47 -14.35
N PHE A 312 0.38 1.56 -13.58
CA PHE A 312 -0.25 2.79 -13.99
C PHE A 312 0.77 3.77 -14.58
N ASN A 313 0.71 3.95 -15.88
CA ASN A 313 1.68 4.71 -16.66
C ASN A 313 1.73 6.22 -16.38
N GLU A 314 1.06 6.71 -15.33
CA GLU A 314 1.20 8.07 -14.76
C GLU A 314 1.98 8.07 -13.43
N VAL A 315 2.51 6.94 -12.96
CA VAL A 315 3.41 6.85 -11.80
C VAL A 315 4.84 7.16 -12.26
N ILE A 316 5.06 8.38 -12.66
CA ILE A 316 6.27 8.91 -13.31
C ILE A 316 6.97 9.96 -12.46
N GLU A 317 8.15 10.43 -12.90
CA GLU A 317 8.82 11.61 -12.31
C GLU A 317 7.87 12.81 -12.23
N GLY A 318 7.77 13.42 -11.05
CA GLY A 318 6.85 14.52 -10.74
C GLY A 318 5.48 14.11 -10.18
N ALA A 319 5.14 12.83 -10.19
CA ALA A 319 3.90 12.34 -9.58
C ALA A 319 3.99 12.30 -8.04
N THR A 320 2.85 12.48 -7.39
CA THR A 320 2.66 12.23 -5.96
C THR A 320 1.67 11.10 -5.77
N ILE A 321 2.04 10.11 -4.99
CA ILE A 321 1.22 8.95 -4.69
C ILE A 321 0.78 9.01 -3.23
N TYR A 322 -0.51 8.84 -2.98
CA TYR A 322 -1.11 8.75 -1.65
C TYR A 322 -1.55 7.32 -1.42
N LEU A 323 -1.05 6.70 -0.36
CA LEU A 323 -1.31 5.31 -0.01
C LEU A 323 -1.84 5.18 1.42
N PRO A 324 -2.79 4.28 1.70
CA PRO A 324 -3.24 4.05 3.06
C PRO A 324 -2.17 3.36 3.88
N VAL A 325 -1.95 3.82 5.11
CA VAL A 325 -1.09 3.15 6.08
C VAL A 325 -1.92 2.14 6.86
N ARG A 326 -1.53 0.87 6.84
CA ARG A 326 -2.21 -0.25 7.54
C ARG A 326 -1.31 -0.96 8.55
N THR A 327 -0.03 -0.66 8.52
CA THR A 327 1.01 -1.22 9.38
C THR A 327 1.89 -0.09 9.89
N PRO A 328 2.36 -0.11 11.17
CA PRO A 328 3.28 0.89 11.68
C PRO A 328 4.51 1.06 10.78
N GLY A 329 4.87 2.30 10.49
CA GLY A 329 5.94 2.65 9.57
C GLY A 329 5.58 2.53 8.09
N ALA A 330 4.31 2.25 7.74
CA ALA A 330 3.80 2.04 6.39
C ALA A 330 4.50 0.90 5.65
N LEU A 331 5.81 0.72 5.81
CA LEU A 331 6.66 -0.21 5.09
C LEU A 331 6.52 -0.02 3.57
N LEU A 332 7.10 1.08 3.08
CA LEU A 332 7.03 1.46 1.66
C LEU A 332 7.93 0.57 0.81
N TYR A 333 7.38 0.02 -0.27
CA TYR A 333 8.08 -0.69 -1.34
C TYR A 333 7.94 0.08 -2.64
N LEU A 334 8.92 -0.04 -3.53
CA LEU A 334 8.85 0.47 -4.88
C LEU A 334 9.77 -0.34 -5.83
N GLY A 335 9.36 -0.45 -7.08
CA GLY A 335 10.12 -1.18 -8.08
C GLY A 335 9.37 -1.29 -9.40
N ASP A 336 9.66 -2.38 -10.12
CA ASP A 336 9.00 -2.71 -11.37
C ASP A 336 9.03 -1.55 -12.37
N GLY A 337 10.24 -1.21 -12.82
CA GLY A 337 10.48 -0.05 -13.67
C GLY A 337 10.20 -0.32 -15.14
N HIS A 338 9.34 0.47 -15.78
CA HIS A 338 9.04 0.37 -17.20
C HIS A 338 9.58 1.57 -17.96
N ALA A 339 10.31 1.35 -19.05
CA ALA A 339 10.78 2.42 -19.92
C ALA A 339 9.65 3.08 -20.72
N ALA A 340 8.59 2.32 -21.01
CA ALA A 340 7.33 2.76 -21.60
C ALA A 340 6.26 1.66 -21.42
N GLN A 341 5.01 2.08 -21.28
CA GLN A 341 3.86 1.18 -21.18
C GLN A 341 2.63 1.81 -21.84
N GLY A 342 1.93 1.05 -22.66
CA GLY A 342 0.59 1.39 -23.15
C GLY A 342 -0.48 1.13 -22.10
N ASP A 343 -1.64 1.78 -22.20
CA ASP A 343 -2.78 1.49 -21.32
C ASP A 343 -3.16 0.00 -21.42
N GLY A 344 -3.40 -0.63 -20.27
CA GLY A 344 -3.77 -2.03 -20.15
C GLY A 344 -2.62 -3.02 -20.08
N GLU A 345 -1.39 -2.60 -20.32
CA GLU A 345 -0.21 -3.48 -20.32
C GLU A 345 -0.43 -4.79 -21.12
N LEU A 346 -0.95 -4.64 -22.33
CA LEU A 346 -1.53 -5.75 -23.11
C LEU A 346 -0.58 -6.87 -23.46
N ASN A 347 0.72 -6.64 -23.42
CA ASN A 347 1.72 -7.68 -23.69
C ASN A 347 2.25 -8.38 -22.43
N GLY A 348 1.82 -7.94 -21.23
CA GLY A 348 2.10 -8.62 -19.97
C GLY A 348 3.37 -8.19 -19.24
N ASN A 349 4.25 -7.44 -19.91
CA ASN A 349 5.55 -7.01 -19.37
C ASN A 349 6.00 -5.66 -19.91
N ALA A 350 5.15 -4.80 -20.36
CA ALA A 350 5.54 -3.48 -20.90
C ALA A 350 6.96 -3.43 -21.50
N LEU A 351 7.80 -2.42 -21.15
CA LEU A 351 9.25 -2.40 -21.44
C LEU A 351 10.03 -2.46 -20.11
N GLU A 352 10.23 -3.65 -19.60
CA GLU A 352 10.86 -3.96 -18.31
C GLU A 352 12.31 -3.49 -18.24
N THR A 353 12.62 -2.68 -17.24
CA THR A 353 13.99 -2.19 -17.04
C THR A 353 14.25 -1.81 -15.58
N SER A 354 15.51 -1.68 -15.19
CA SER A 354 15.90 -1.09 -13.91
C SER A 354 15.87 0.44 -13.97
N MET A 355 15.67 1.08 -12.81
CA MET A 355 15.52 2.54 -12.70
C MET A 355 16.46 3.15 -11.68
N ASP A 356 16.83 4.40 -11.94
CA ASP A 356 17.37 5.36 -10.98
C ASP A 356 16.21 6.17 -10.41
N VAL A 357 15.96 6.03 -9.10
CA VAL A 357 14.76 6.55 -8.44
C VAL A 357 15.14 7.47 -7.28
N GLU A 358 14.47 8.62 -7.21
CA GLU A 358 14.51 9.48 -6.04
C GLU A 358 13.08 9.83 -5.62
N PHE A 359 12.81 9.75 -4.33
CA PHE A 359 11.50 10.07 -3.78
C PHE A 359 11.62 10.75 -2.43
N THR A 360 10.59 11.54 -2.07
CA THR A 360 10.39 12.07 -0.73
C THR A 360 9.16 11.43 -0.10
N VAL A 361 9.18 11.26 1.22
CA VAL A 361 8.03 10.76 1.98
C VAL A 361 7.46 11.83 2.89
N ASP A 362 6.14 11.83 3.06
CA ASP A 362 5.45 12.59 4.09
C ASP A 362 4.25 11.79 4.62
N VAL A 363 3.65 12.24 5.73
CA VAL A 363 2.52 11.56 6.38
C VAL A 363 1.41 12.56 6.65
N ILE A 364 0.18 12.24 6.27
CA ILE A 364 -1.03 12.96 6.66
C ILE A 364 -1.68 12.17 7.80
N PRO A 365 -1.53 12.63 9.05
CA PRO A 365 -2.00 11.88 10.21
C PRO A 365 -3.52 11.92 10.33
N GLY A 366 -4.12 10.78 10.72
CA GLY A 366 -5.54 10.66 11.02
C GLY A 366 -6.48 10.85 9.82
N LYS A 367 -5.95 10.90 8.61
CA LYS A 367 -6.73 10.96 7.37
C LYS A 367 -6.33 9.81 6.48
N ARG A 368 -7.20 8.85 6.33
CA ARG A 368 -6.96 7.66 5.52
C ARG A 368 -7.57 7.83 4.12
N VAL A 369 -6.79 7.53 3.08
CA VAL A 369 -7.34 7.24 1.76
C VAL A 369 -7.76 5.77 1.70
N PRO A 370 -8.86 5.40 1.06
CA PRO A 370 -9.31 4.00 0.99
C PRO A 370 -8.39 3.14 0.11
N GLY A 371 -7.92 3.70 -1.00
CA GLY A 371 -7.01 3.09 -1.96
C GLY A 371 -6.00 4.09 -2.53
N PRO A 372 -5.19 3.70 -3.51
CA PRO A 372 -4.17 4.56 -4.09
C PRO A 372 -4.77 5.75 -4.83
N ILE A 373 -4.20 6.93 -4.58
CA ILE A 373 -4.47 8.15 -5.34
C ILE A 373 -3.16 8.62 -5.94
N VAL A 374 -3.17 8.97 -7.21
CA VAL A 374 -2.01 9.54 -7.92
C VAL A 374 -2.33 10.97 -8.33
N GLU A 375 -1.45 11.89 -8.03
CA GLU A 375 -1.58 13.29 -8.39
C GLU A 375 -0.44 13.70 -9.32
N SER A 376 -0.78 14.22 -10.48
CA SER A 376 0.14 14.87 -11.42
C SER A 376 0.00 16.40 -11.38
N ALA A 377 0.75 17.09 -12.18
CA ALA A 377 0.60 18.55 -12.35
C ALA A 377 -0.81 18.94 -12.77
N THR A 378 -1.49 18.12 -13.56
CA THR A 378 -2.78 18.44 -14.20
C THR A 378 -3.97 17.65 -13.69
N HIS A 379 -3.76 16.46 -13.13
CA HIS A 379 -4.86 15.54 -12.75
C HIS A 379 -4.74 15.04 -11.33
N ILE A 380 -5.89 14.77 -10.74
CA ILE A 380 -6.04 13.86 -9.61
C ILE A 380 -6.64 12.55 -10.14
N MET A 381 -6.10 11.41 -9.71
CA MET A 381 -6.38 10.10 -10.29
C MET A 381 -6.57 9.08 -9.17
N ALA A 382 -7.73 8.45 -9.11
CA ALA A 382 -8.02 7.38 -8.17
C ALA A 382 -7.85 6.03 -8.86
N VAL A 383 -7.07 5.15 -8.28
CA VAL A 383 -6.79 3.82 -8.82
C VAL A 383 -7.68 2.81 -8.14
N GLY A 384 -8.43 2.05 -8.93
CA GLY A 384 -9.19 0.89 -8.50
C GLY A 384 -8.52 -0.39 -9.00
N LEU A 385 -8.30 -1.35 -8.11
CA LEU A 385 -7.53 -2.57 -8.35
C LEU A 385 -8.30 -3.76 -7.78
N ASP A 386 -8.86 -4.60 -8.67
CA ASP A 386 -9.68 -5.72 -8.26
C ASP A 386 -9.66 -6.86 -9.31
N GLY A 387 -10.22 -8.01 -8.98
CA GLY A 387 -10.24 -9.22 -9.81
C GLY A 387 -10.90 -9.07 -11.18
N SER A 388 -11.72 -8.05 -11.40
CA SER A 388 -12.36 -7.73 -12.68
C SER A 388 -12.28 -6.24 -13.00
N ILE A 389 -12.39 -5.89 -14.30
CA ILE A 389 -12.50 -4.48 -14.74
C ILE A 389 -13.71 -3.79 -14.13
N ASP A 390 -14.84 -4.50 -14.01
CA ASP A 390 -16.08 -3.95 -13.45
C ASP A 390 -15.92 -3.61 -11.97
N ASP A 391 -15.27 -4.44 -11.19
CA ASP A 391 -15.02 -4.19 -9.78
C ASP A 391 -13.94 -3.12 -9.60
N ALA A 392 -12.85 -3.17 -10.38
CA ALA A 392 -11.84 -2.11 -10.39
C ALA A 392 -12.43 -0.74 -10.78
N PHE A 393 -13.41 -0.69 -11.70
CA PHE A 393 -14.12 0.54 -12.05
C PHE A 393 -14.93 1.09 -10.86
N ARG A 394 -15.62 0.21 -10.10
CA ARG A 394 -16.36 0.61 -8.88
C ARG A 394 -15.40 1.14 -7.81
N GLU A 395 -14.28 0.44 -7.59
CA GLU A 395 -13.25 0.88 -6.63
C GLU A 395 -12.65 2.22 -7.00
N ALA A 396 -12.28 2.45 -8.27
CA ALA A 396 -11.77 3.74 -8.72
C ALA A 396 -12.78 4.88 -8.49
N THR A 397 -14.05 4.59 -8.73
CA THR A 397 -15.15 5.55 -8.53
C THR A 397 -15.33 5.87 -7.05
N ALA A 398 -15.38 4.84 -6.20
CA ALA A 398 -15.50 5.00 -4.75
C ALA A 398 -14.31 5.76 -4.16
N ASN A 399 -13.08 5.38 -4.51
CA ASN A 399 -11.87 6.06 -4.06
C ASN A 399 -11.84 7.54 -4.44
N MET A 400 -12.34 7.91 -5.63
CA MET A 400 -12.43 9.32 -6.04
C MET A 400 -13.54 10.04 -5.28
N ALA A 401 -14.69 9.39 -5.06
CA ALA A 401 -15.79 9.96 -4.29
C ALA A 401 -15.33 10.34 -2.88
N ASP A 402 -14.70 9.39 -2.17
CA ASP A 402 -14.15 9.61 -0.83
C ASP A 402 -13.10 10.73 -0.81
N TRP A 403 -12.25 10.79 -1.84
CA TRP A 403 -11.28 11.88 -1.97
C TRP A 403 -11.96 13.25 -2.10
N LEU A 404 -12.99 13.36 -2.94
CA LEU A 404 -13.73 14.61 -3.15
C LEU A 404 -14.48 15.04 -1.89
N GLU A 405 -15.16 14.11 -1.22
CA GLU A 405 -15.85 14.35 0.05
C GLU A 405 -14.86 14.83 1.12
N ALA A 406 -13.76 14.14 1.29
CA ALA A 406 -12.76 14.50 2.31
C ALA A 406 -12.07 15.85 2.04
N LYS A 407 -11.80 16.17 0.76
CA LYS A 407 -11.05 17.37 0.39
C LYS A 407 -11.92 18.62 0.25
N TYR A 408 -13.16 18.48 -0.22
CA TYR A 408 -14.03 19.59 -0.55
C TYR A 408 -15.32 19.64 0.29
N ALA A 409 -15.53 18.68 1.20
CA ALA A 409 -16.74 18.51 2.01
C ALA A 409 -18.03 18.42 1.15
N LEU A 410 -17.95 17.79 -0.02
CA LEU A 410 -19.07 17.59 -0.89
C LEU A 410 -20.03 16.55 -0.31
N THR A 411 -21.33 16.75 -0.53
CA THR A 411 -22.32 15.71 -0.28
C THR A 411 -22.29 14.64 -1.38
N PRO A 412 -22.79 13.41 -1.14
CA PRO A 412 -22.83 12.36 -2.17
C PRO A 412 -23.52 12.80 -3.49
N SER A 413 -24.55 13.65 -3.42
CA SER A 413 -25.20 14.19 -4.61
C SER A 413 -24.30 15.15 -5.39
N GLU A 414 -23.57 16.02 -4.71
CA GLU A 414 -22.61 16.94 -5.35
C GLU A 414 -21.43 16.17 -5.96
N VAL A 415 -20.96 15.12 -5.27
CA VAL A 415 -19.94 14.20 -5.83
C VAL A 415 -20.46 13.58 -7.14
N ALA A 416 -21.71 13.11 -7.17
CA ALA A 416 -22.30 12.53 -8.37
C ALA A 416 -22.36 13.54 -9.53
N GLU A 417 -22.68 14.83 -9.27
CA GLU A 417 -22.67 15.89 -10.28
C GLU A 417 -21.25 16.13 -10.83
N VAL A 418 -20.23 16.19 -9.95
CA VAL A 418 -18.83 16.37 -10.34
C VAL A 418 -18.35 15.18 -11.16
N LEU A 419 -18.58 13.96 -10.70
CA LEU A 419 -18.14 12.74 -11.38
C LEU A 419 -18.87 12.58 -12.72
N GLY A 420 -20.18 12.79 -12.77
CA GLY A 420 -20.98 12.65 -13.99
C GLY A 420 -20.59 13.60 -15.12
N THR A 421 -19.88 14.70 -14.80
CA THR A 421 -19.50 15.74 -15.77
C THR A 421 -18.01 15.89 -16.02
N SER A 422 -17.16 15.27 -15.16
CA SER A 422 -15.71 15.52 -15.18
C SER A 422 -14.86 14.25 -15.20
N ALA A 423 -15.43 13.09 -14.90
CA ALA A 423 -14.68 11.84 -14.82
C ALA A 423 -14.19 11.37 -16.19
N GLU A 424 -12.93 10.98 -16.25
CA GLU A 424 -12.32 10.27 -17.37
C GLU A 424 -11.76 8.97 -16.85
N TYR A 425 -11.91 7.87 -17.61
CA TYR A 425 -11.39 6.56 -17.20
C TYR A 425 -10.27 6.08 -18.10
N LYS A 426 -9.30 5.40 -17.50
CA LYS A 426 -8.23 4.64 -18.17
C LYS A 426 -8.19 3.23 -17.59
N VAL A 427 -7.71 2.28 -18.36
CA VAL A 427 -7.32 0.95 -17.89
C VAL A 427 -5.81 0.99 -17.66
N SER A 428 -5.34 0.81 -16.45
CA SER A 428 -3.90 0.81 -16.15
C SER A 428 -3.28 -0.51 -16.59
N GLU A 429 -3.85 -1.64 -16.17
CA GLU A 429 -3.37 -2.96 -16.52
C GLU A 429 -4.52 -3.99 -16.57
N VAL A 430 -4.31 -5.04 -17.34
CA VAL A 430 -5.14 -6.27 -17.38
C VAL A 430 -4.27 -7.53 -17.46
N ALA A 431 -2.98 -7.36 -17.20
CA ALA A 431 -1.97 -8.41 -17.30
C ALA A 431 -2.02 -9.34 -16.09
N ASP A 432 -2.12 -8.79 -14.92
CA ASP A 432 -1.95 -9.45 -13.65
C ASP A 432 -3.24 -10.07 -13.07
N ARG A 433 -3.13 -10.56 -11.84
CA ARG A 433 -4.24 -11.16 -11.11
C ARG A 433 -5.40 -10.21 -10.95
N ASN A 434 -5.14 -8.97 -10.55
CA ASN A 434 -6.13 -7.90 -10.52
C ASN A 434 -6.09 -7.11 -11.84
N ALA A 435 -7.19 -6.51 -12.20
CA ALA A 435 -7.24 -5.49 -13.24
C ALA A 435 -7.16 -4.11 -12.59
N GLY A 436 -6.58 -3.16 -13.30
CA GLY A 436 -6.47 -1.78 -12.86
C GLY A 436 -7.32 -0.84 -13.71
N VAL A 437 -8.22 -0.09 -13.07
CA VAL A 437 -8.98 1.01 -13.68
C VAL A 437 -8.69 2.30 -12.92
N VAL A 438 -8.50 3.38 -13.64
CA VAL A 438 -8.19 4.68 -13.05
C VAL A 438 -9.26 5.69 -13.46
N LEU A 439 -9.91 6.30 -12.47
CA LEU A 439 -10.72 7.49 -12.65
C LEU A 439 -9.84 8.72 -12.44
N ARG A 440 -9.81 9.62 -13.43
CA ARG A 440 -9.06 10.86 -13.34
C ARG A 440 -9.93 12.07 -13.57
N ILE A 441 -9.60 13.17 -12.91
CA ILE A 441 -10.25 14.49 -13.08
C ILE A 441 -9.17 15.53 -13.30
N ASN A 442 -9.34 16.39 -14.31
CA ASN A 442 -8.47 17.56 -14.50
C ASN A 442 -8.62 18.53 -13.32
N LYS A 443 -7.53 18.90 -12.69
CA LYS A 443 -7.49 19.77 -11.50
C LYS A 443 -8.09 21.15 -11.74
N GLU A 444 -8.05 21.66 -12.97
CA GLU A 444 -8.69 22.93 -13.31
C GLU A 444 -10.18 22.94 -13.03
N ARG A 445 -10.86 21.78 -13.21
CA ARG A 445 -12.31 21.65 -12.92
C ARG A 445 -12.61 21.70 -11.42
N LEU A 446 -11.63 21.36 -10.58
CA LEU A 446 -11.76 21.32 -9.13
C LEU A 446 -11.33 22.64 -8.45
N GLN A 447 -10.65 23.55 -9.17
CA GLN A 447 -10.14 24.81 -8.59
C GLN A 447 -11.22 25.75 -8.07
N VAL A 448 -12.44 25.62 -8.60
CA VAL A 448 -13.59 26.44 -8.21
C VAL A 448 -14.28 25.95 -6.93
N LEU A 449 -13.94 24.73 -6.48
CA LEU A 449 -14.52 24.14 -5.27
C LEU A 449 -13.80 24.66 -4.02
N PRO A 450 -14.52 25.07 -2.98
CA PRO A 450 -13.92 25.45 -1.72
C PRO A 450 -13.31 24.21 -1.05
N THR A 451 -12.06 24.30 -0.62
CA THR A 451 -11.46 23.21 0.18
C THR A 451 -12.11 23.17 1.57
N ALA A 452 -12.34 21.97 2.08
CA ALA A 452 -12.79 21.79 3.45
C ALA A 452 -11.80 22.48 4.41
N ALA A 453 -12.32 23.30 5.33
CA ALA A 453 -11.48 23.88 6.37
C ALA A 453 -10.82 22.74 7.17
N ALA A 454 -9.53 22.88 7.48
CA ALA A 454 -8.87 21.94 8.37
C ALA A 454 -9.60 21.98 9.73
N LYS A 455 -10.31 20.90 10.06
CA LYS A 455 -10.98 20.72 11.35
C LYS A 455 -9.96 20.36 12.42
#